data_1245c89b9afaa416cfc338089a76bbbd
#
_entry.id   1245c89b9afaa416cfc338089a76bbbd
#
_cell.length_a   1.000
_cell.length_b   1.000
_cell.length_c   1.000
_cell.angle_alpha   90.00
_cell.angle_beta   90.00
_cell.angle_gamma   90.00
#
_symmetry.space_group_name_H-M   'P 1'
#
loop_
_entity.id
_entity.type
_entity.pdbx_description
1 polymer ?
#
loop_
_entity_poly.entity_id
_entity_poly.type
_entity_poly.pdbx_seq_one_letter_code
_entity_poly.pdbx_strand_id
1 'polypeptide(L)'
;MDYLCISDHDNHVGGDVAHYTWTDPEFKSNSVLLLYGAEWTTTRGHGTAISARPYDHQRLYDVRDQRDVVIGAVKKELGIHLSANHPSGKDHFGFSYDIVDSIEVWNSAVWAKNANAIMIWDDMLSSGRKLTGRGGSDSHHGTPDTPEQATKNSYQRKANYVGTPTTWVFAKARTLQSVVDTLTNGRVSVSANPYAPHVEFYADLDQDGKMDVMMGDNAKSTGKPVNFRVQLAGNTVSGASYTVRVVKDGNLFSSLKATGGKTTMVEFTDTPAVSGRTYYRVEVEGPPTAYPQVPDSMALSGNMVGLSNPIYFNFDPNF
;
A
#
# COMPACT_ATOMS: atom_id res chain seq x y z
N MET A 1 0.32 3.95 15.36
CA MET A 1 1.25 3.50 14.29
C MET A 1 2.14 2.42 14.88
N ASP A 2 2.22 1.25 14.24
CA ASP A 2 2.99 0.10 14.73
C ASP A 2 4.33 -0.06 14.04
N TYR A 3 4.45 0.45 12.82
CA TYR A 3 5.69 0.47 12.06
C TYR A 3 5.83 1.76 11.24
N LEU A 4 7.06 2.10 10.90
CA LEU A 4 7.42 3.23 10.05
C LEU A 4 8.60 2.82 9.17
N CYS A 5 8.56 3.17 7.90
CA CYS A 5 9.70 3.14 7.00
C CYS A 5 10.22 4.57 6.84
N ILE A 6 11.44 4.81 7.30
CA ILE A 6 12.17 6.04 7.03
C ILE A 6 12.99 5.76 5.76
N SER A 7 12.75 6.55 4.71
CA SER A 7 13.30 6.30 3.38
C SER A 7 13.83 7.60 2.77
N ASP A 8 14.99 8.04 3.29
CA ASP A 8 15.67 9.20 2.75
C ASP A 8 16.12 8.94 1.29
N HIS A 9 16.17 10.00 0.50
CA HIS A 9 16.69 9.96 -0.87
C HIS A 9 18.17 9.56 -0.87
N ASP A 10 18.49 8.42 -1.47
CA ASP A 10 19.84 7.87 -1.51
C ASP A 10 20.83 8.69 -2.34
N ASN A 11 20.35 9.42 -3.34
CA ASN A 11 21.18 10.29 -4.17
C ASN A 11 21.75 11.49 -3.42
N HIS A 12 21.11 11.93 -2.32
CA HIS A 12 21.61 13.01 -1.48
C HIS A 12 22.86 12.61 -0.66
N VAL A 13 23.05 11.32 -0.44
CA VAL A 13 24.15 10.74 0.35
C VAL A 13 25.02 9.79 -0.47
N GLY A 14 24.92 9.83 -1.80
CA GLY A 14 25.73 9.00 -2.70
C GLY A 14 25.51 7.50 -2.53
N GLY A 15 24.36 7.07 -2.02
CA GLY A 15 24.03 5.68 -1.73
C GLY A 15 24.29 5.24 -0.30
N ASP A 16 25.01 6.02 0.52
CA ASP A 16 25.42 5.65 1.89
C ASP A 16 24.32 5.91 2.94
N VAL A 17 23.11 5.40 2.70
CA VAL A 17 21.98 5.54 3.61
C VAL A 17 22.24 4.85 4.96
N ALA A 18 23.02 3.77 4.96
CA ALA A 18 23.36 3.05 6.18
C ALA A 18 24.05 3.95 7.19
N HIS A 19 25.03 4.73 6.74
CA HIS A 19 25.76 5.66 7.60
C HIS A 19 24.91 6.84 8.05
N TYR A 20 24.13 7.44 7.13
CA TYR A 20 23.43 8.70 7.42
C TYR A 20 22.09 8.51 8.14
N THR A 21 21.45 7.34 8.00
CA THR A 21 20.14 7.09 8.60
C THR A 21 20.16 5.94 9.59
N TRP A 22 20.59 4.74 9.18
CA TRP A 22 20.39 3.54 10.01
C TRP A 22 21.33 3.42 11.19
N THR A 23 22.53 4.07 11.15
CA THR A 23 23.47 4.11 12.29
C THR A 23 23.30 5.34 13.15
N ASP A 24 22.36 6.23 12.83
CA ASP A 24 22.05 7.37 13.68
C ASP A 24 21.57 6.89 15.06
N PRO A 25 22.09 7.43 16.16
CA PRO A 25 21.67 7.07 17.52
C PRO A 25 20.17 7.28 17.78
N GLU A 26 19.50 8.13 17.00
CA GLU A 26 18.08 8.39 17.09
C GLU A 26 17.24 7.45 16.23
N PHE A 27 17.85 6.65 15.34
CA PHE A 27 17.15 5.58 14.58
C PHE A 27 16.79 4.43 15.51
N LYS A 28 15.91 4.71 16.47
CA LYS A 28 15.42 3.75 17.45
C LYS A 28 14.02 4.13 17.94
N SER A 29 13.23 3.15 18.30
CA SER A 29 11.95 3.35 18.96
C SER A 29 11.61 2.16 19.85
N ASN A 30 11.00 2.43 21.01
CA ASN A 30 10.48 1.40 21.91
C ASN A 30 9.02 1.01 21.59
N SER A 31 8.33 1.79 20.76
CA SER A 31 6.90 1.63 20.47
C SER A 31 6.58 1.37 19.01
N VAL A 32 7.44 1.81 18.09
CA VAL A 32 7.26 1.69 16.64
C VAL A 32 8.36 0.82 16.06
N LEU A 33 8.02 -0.11 15.20
CA LEU A 33 8.99 -0.89 14.42
C LEU A 33 9.55 0.00 13.30
N LEU A 34 10.84 0.30 13.31
CA LEU A 34 11.52 1.07 12.27
C LEU A 34 12.08 0.13 11.21
N LEU A 35 11.53 0.18 10.01
CA LEU A 35 12.03 -0.55 8.85
C LEU A 35 13.26 0.15 8.27
N TYR A 36 14.22 -0.63 7.80
CA TYR A 36 15.39 -0.14 7.09
C TYR A 36 15.01 0.20 5.66
N GLY A 37 14.80 1.48 5.40
CA GLY A 37 14.32 2.01 4.14
C GLY A 37 15.29 2.95 3.47
N ALA A 38 15.16 3.07 2.16
CA ALA A 38 15.80 4.11 1.37
C ALA A 38 14.93 4.42 0.15
N GLU A 39 14.77 5.70 -0.19
CA GLU A 39 14.21 6.05 -1.48
C GLU A 39 15.31 5.99 -2.53
N TRP A 40 15.28 4.93 -3.33
CA TRP A 40 16.15 4.70 -4.48
C TRP A 40 15.77 5.69 -5.57
N THR A 41 16.56 6.77 -5.65
CA THR A 41 16.28 7.94 -6.48
C THR A 41 17.12 7.93 -7.73
N THR A 42 16.47 7.86 -8.89
CA THR A 42 17.12 7.78 -10.19
C THR A 42 16.51 8.74 -11.21
N THR A 43 17.21 8.97 -12.32
CA THR A 43 16.68 9.74 -13.46
C THR A 43 15.54 9.03 -14.19
N ARG A 44 15.36 7.71 -13.96
CA ARG A 44 14.31 6.89 -14.56
C ARG A 44 13.06 6.76 -13.67
N GLY A 45 13.06 7.36 -12.49
CA GLY A 45 11.98 7.28 -11.51
C GLY A 45 12.50 6.84 -10.15
N HIS A 46 11.59 6.76 -9.18
CA HIS A 46 11.92 6.47 -7.79
C HIS A 46 11.32 5.13 -7.34
N GLY A 47 12.02 4.48 -6.42
CA GLY A 47 11.53 3.30 -5.72
C GLY A 47 11.88 3.33 -4.25
N THR A 48 11.10 2.70 -3.39
CA THR A 48 11.48 2.50 -1.98
C THR A 48 11.99 1.08 -1.79
N ALA A 49 13.27 0.96 -1.43
CA ALA A 49 13.83 -0.27 -0.91
C ALA A 49 13.48 -0.41 0.57
N ILE A 50 12.95 -1.57 0.99
CA ILE A 50 12.47 -1.82 2.34
C ILE A 50 13.05 -3.16 2.84
N SER A 51 13.58 -3.17 4.06
CA SER A 51 14.13 -4.38 4.67
C SER A 51 13.80 -4.48 6.15
N ALA A 52 13.74 -5.71 6.65
CA ALA A 52 13.62 -6.03 8.06
C ALA A 52 14.96 -5.95 8.83
N ARG A 53 16.07 -5.80 8.12
CA ARG A 53 17.43 -5.75 8.66
C ARG A 53 18.30 -4.83 7.79
N PRO A 54 19.40 -4.31 8.32
CA PRO A 54 20.38 -3.59 7.50
C PRO A 54 20.83 -4.44 6.30
N TYR A 55 21.05 -3.80 5.17
CA TYR A 55 21.53 -4.41 3.93
C TYR A 55 22.50 -3.46 3.22
N ASP A 56 23.24 -3.96 2.24
CA ASP A 56 24.17 -3.15 1.44
C ASP A 56 23.39 -2.33 0.40
N HIS A 57 22.90 -1.16 0.79
CA HIS A 57 22.15 -0.27 -0.09
C HIS A 57 23.04 0.33 -1.19
N GLN A 58 24.33 0.57 -0.90
CA GLN A 58 25.28 1.10 -1.89
C GLN A 58 25.28 0.25 -3.17
N ARG A 59 25.19 -1.05 -3.02
CA ARG A 59 25.17 -1.96 -4.15
C ARG A 59 23.91 -1.80 -5.03
N LEU A 60 22.76 -1.50 -4.46
CA LEU A 60 21.55 -1.17 -5.25
C LEU A 60 21.72 0.18 -5.95
N TYR A 61 22.27 1.16 -5.24
CA TYR A 61 22.56 2.48 -5.77
C TYR A 61 23.52 2.42 -6.97
N ASP A 62 24.58 1.65 -6.89
CA ASP A 62 25.63 1.54 -7.93
C ASP A 62 25.10 0.94 -9.24
N VAL A 63 24.03 0.14 -9.19
CA VAL A 63 23.44 -0.48 -10.40
C VAL A 63 22.25 0.30 -10.97
N ARG A 64 21.89 1.46 -10.42
CA ARG A 64 20.67 2.20 -10.78
C ARG A 64 20.56 2.58 -12.28
N ASP A 65 21.69 2.73 -12.97
CA ASP A 65 21.77 3.06 -14.39
C ASP A 65 21.94 1.83 -15.28
N GLN A 66 21.94 0.63 -14.69
CA GLN A 66 22.08 -0.63 -15.39
C GLN A 66 20.73 -1.09 -15.99
N ARG A 67 20.77 -2.19 -16.77
CA ARG A 67 19.55 -2.83 -17.28
C ARG A 67 18.74 -3.42 -16.13
N ASP A 68 17.43 -3.43 -16.26
CA ASP A 68 16.49 -3.88 -15.23
C ASP A 68 16.77 -5.31 -14.74
N VAL A 69 17.24 -6.20 -15.62
CA VAL A 69 17.63 -7.56 -15.25
C VAL A 69 18.81 -7.59 -14.25
N VAL A 70 19.74 -6.64 -14.34
CA VAL A 70 20.88 -6.52 -13.41
C VAL A 70 20.38 -5.96 -12.07
N ILE A 71 19.54 -4.93 -12.11
CA ILE A 71 18.92 -4.33 -10.92
C ILE A 71 18.09 -5.38 -10.17
N GLY A 72 17.25 -6.14 -10.87
CA GLY A 72 16.45 -7.21 -10.30
C GLY A 72 17.26 -8.34 -9.68
N ALA A 73 18.41 -8.69 -10.29
CA ALA A 73 19.32 -9.68 -9.73
C ALA A 73 19.94 -9.19 -8.41
N VAL A 74 20.41 -7.94 -8.37
CA VAL A 74 20.96 -7.32 -7.15
C VAL A 74 19.89 -7.19 -6.07
N LYS A 75 18.68 -6.72 -6.39
CA LYS A 75 17.53 -6.66 -5.47
C LYS A 75 17.27 -8.03 -4.83
N LYS A 76 17.24 -9.09 -5.63
CA LYS A 76 17.03 -10.47 -5.16
C LYS A 76 18.15 -10.96 -4.26
N GLU A 77 19.40 -10.66 -4.60
CA GLU A 77 20.57 -11.03 -3.79
C GLU A 77 20.57 -10.32 -2.44
N LEU A 78 20.18 -9.05 -2.41
CA LEU A 78 20.03 -8.26 -1.17
C LEU A 78 18.87 -8.74 -0.30
N GLY A 79 17.90 -9.45 -0.89
CA GLY A 79 16.71 -9.96 -0.18
C GLY A 79 15.80 -8.84 0.32
N ILE A 80 15.72 -7.74 -0.41
CA ILE A 80 14.91 -6.57 -0.06
C ILE A 80 13.57 -6.57 -0.80
N HIS A 81 12.58 -5.92 -0.20
CA HIS A 81 11.36 -5.52 -0.88
C HIS A 81 11.61 -4.20 -1.63
N LEU A 82 11.26 -4.13 -2.90
CA LEU A 82 11.35 -2.90 -3.70
C LEU A 82 9.95 -2.49 -4.16
N SER A 83 9.63 -1.21 -3.99
CA SER A 83 8.36 -0.63 -4.38
C SER A 83 8.57 0.44 -5.45
N ALA A 84 7.75 0.47 -6.51
CA ALA A 84 7.67 1.62 -7.40
C ALA A 84 6.95 2.78 -6.69
N ASN A 85 7.58 3.96 -6.62
CA ASN A 85 7.03 5.13 -5.94
C ASN A 85 6.22 5.99 -6.91
N HIS A 86 5.14 6.57 -6.40
CA HIS A 86 4.28 7.62 -6.98
C HIS A 86 4.25 7.67 -8.54
N PRO A 87 3.97 6.57 -9.25
CA PRO A 87 3.96 6.56 -10.70
C PRO A 87 2.79 7.42 -11.21
N SER A 88 3.07 8.69 -11.39
CA SER A 88 2.13 9.70 -11.91
C SER A 88 2.49 10.07 -13.34
N GLY A 89 1.65 10.90 -13.99
CA GLY A 89 1.95 11.34 -15.36
C GLY A 89 3.23 12.17 -15.51
N LYS A 90 3.74 12.75 -14.41
CA LYS A 90 4.99 13.50 -14.38
C LYS A 90 6.15 12.70 -13.83
N ASP A 91 5.89 11.92 -12.78
CA ASP A 91 6.86 11.06 -12.11
C ASP A 91 6.56 9.62 -12.52
N HIS A 92 7.11 9.20 -13.64
CA HIS A 92 6.93 7.83 -14.12
C HIS A 92 7.99 6.91 -13.52
N PHE A 93 7.63 5.66 -13.31
CA PHE A 93 8.58 4.61 -12.99
C PHE A 93 9.09 4.01 -14.31
N GLY A 94 10.24 4.47 -14.77
CA GLY A 94 10.83 4.11 -16.08
C GLY A 94 11.60 2.79 -16.07
N PHE A 95 11.24 1.86 -15.19
CA PHE A 95 11.78 0.51 -15.09
C PHE A 95 10.69 -0.53 -15.36
N SER A 96 11.09 -1.77 -15.64
CA SER A 96 10.14 -2.88 -15.66
C SER A 96 9.53 -3.08 -14.26
N TYR A 97 8.21 -3.23 -14.20
CA TYR A 97 7.56 -3.62 -12.96
C TYR A 97 7.93 -5.05 -12.51
N ASP A 98 8.72 -5.81 -13.31
CA ASP A 98 9.25 -7.13 -12.94
C ASP A 98 10.31 -7.06 -11.84
N ILE A 99 10.89 -5.90 -11.59
CA ILE A 99 11.90 -5.74 -10.54
C ILE A 99 11.31 -5.35 -9.18
N VAL A 100 10.01 -5.00 -9.11
CA VAL A 100 9.36 -4.54 -7.88
C VAL A 100 8.35 -5.54 -7.32
N ASP A 101 8.13 -5.49 -6.02
CA ASP A 101 7.17 -6.31 -5.27
C ASP A 101 5.86 -5.54 -5.02
N SER A 102 5.93 -4.21 -5.04
CA SER A 102 4.77 -3.34 -4.82
C SER A 102 4.82 -2.06 -5.64
N ILE A 103 3.69 -1.38 -5.69
CA ILE A 103 3.50 -0.08 -6.32
C ILE A 103 2.78 0.85 -5.35
N GLU A 104 3.19 2.10 -5.32
CA GLU A 104 2.51 3.13 -4.54
C GLU A 104 1.25 3.59 -5.27
N VAL A 105 0.12 3.02 -4.88
CA VAL A 105 -1.20 3.32 -5.47
C VAL A 105 -1.87 4.54 -4.84
N TRP A 106 -1.37 4.98 -3.70
CA TRP A 106 -1.82 6.20 -3.02
C TRP A 106 -0.64 6.93 -2.39
N ASN A 107 -0.16 7.96 -3.07
CA ASN A 107 0.87 8.87 -2.59
C ASN A 107 0.23 10.15 -2.07
N SER A 108 0.64 10.61 -0.90
CA SER A 108 0.16 11.80 -0.20
C SER A 108 -1.36 11.78 0.10
N ALA A 109 -1.87 12.76 0.83
CA ALA A 109 -3.30 12.83 1.14
C ALA A 109 -4.20 13.09 -0.07
N VAL A 110 -3.64 13.53 -1.22
CA VAL A 110 -4.40 13.92 -2.41
C VAL A 110 -4.75 12.71 -3.25
N TRP A 111 -5.89 12.08 -2.99
CA TRP A 111 -6.33 10.89 -3.72
C TRP A 111 -6.39 11.09 -5.24
N ALA A 112 -6.93 12.21 -5.71
CA ALA A 112 -7.13 12.48 -7.13
C ALA A 112 -5.84 12.44 -7.98
N LYS A 113 -4.66 12.58 -7.37
CA LYS A 113 -3.37 12.47 -8.06
C LYS A 113 -3.01 11.04 -8.46
N ASN A 114 -3.67 10.05 -7.87
CA ASN A 114 -3.26 8.64 -7.95
C ASN A 114 -3.97 7.84 -9.06
N ALA A 115 -4.83 8.47 -9.86
CA ALA A 115 -5.58 7.80 -10.92
C ALA A 115 -4.67 7.03 -11.90
N ASN A 116 -3.52 7.60 -12.26
CA ASN A 116 -2.55 6.95 -13.14
C ASN A 116 -1.89 5.72 -12.47
N ALA A 117 -1.55 5.82 -11.19
CA ALA A 117 -0.98 4.70 -10.43
C ALA A 117 -1.97 3.53 -10.30
N ILE A 118 -3.25 3.83 -10.08
CA ILE A 118 -4.33 2.83 -10.05
C ILE A 118 -4.48 2.15 -11.42
N MET A 119 -4.46 2.93 -12.52
CA MET A 119 -4.53 2.39 -13.88
C MET A 119 -3.35 1.46 -14.18
N ILE A 120 -2.12 1.88 -13.88
CA ILE A 120 -0.93 1.06 -14.04
C ILE A 120 -1.04 -0.24 -13.22
N TRP A 121 -1.50 -0.13 -11.98
CA TRP A 121 -1.68 -1.28 -11.11
C TRP A 121 -2.68 -2.28 -11.68
N ASP A 122 -3.86 -1.82 -12.11
CA ASP A 122 -4.87 -2.69 -12.75
C ASP A 122 -4.35 -3.33 -14.05
N ASP A 123 -3.56 -2.62 -14.85
CA ASP A 123 -2.91 -3.17 -16.04
C ASP A 123 -1.92 -4.30 -15.70
N MET A 124 -1.10 -4.10 -14.66
CA MET A 124 -0.17 -5.14 -14.19
C MET A 124 -0.94 -6.37 -13.65
N LEU A 125 -1.95 -6.17 -12.83
CA LEU A 125 -2.79 -7.24 -12.31
C LEU A 125 -3.49 -8.01 -13.44
N SER A 126 -4.04 -7.31 -14.42
CA SER A 126 -4.71 -7.90 -15.59
C SER A 126 -3.73 -8.65 -16.48
N SER A 127 -2.46 -8.25 -16.54
CA SER A 127 -1.40 -9.01 -17.23
C SER A 127 -1.03 -10.33 -16.54
N GLY A 128 -1.52 -10.53 -15.30
CA GLY A 128 -1.29 -11.75 -14.51
C GLY A 128 -0.25 -11.59 -13.42
N ARG A 129 0.24 -10.38 -13.22
CA ARG A 129 1.24 -10.10 -12.23
C ARG A 129 0.59 -9.87 -10.87
N LYS A 130 1.11 -10.52 -9.84
CA LYS A 130 0.79 -10.21 -8.45
C LYS A 130 1.66 -9.05 -7.98
N LEU A 131 1.07 -7.89 -7.81
CA LEU A 131 1.76 -6.68 -7.38
C LEU A 131 0.99 -6.03 -6.23
N THR A 132 1.65 -5.84 -5.08
CA THR A 132 1.02 -5.23 -3.93
C THR A 132 0.82 -3.73 -4.13
N GLY A 133 -0.42 -3.26 -3.95
CA GLY A 133 -0.70 -1.83 -3.84
C GLY A 133 -0.47 -1.34 -2.41
N ARG A 134 0.35 -0.31 -2.23
CA ARG A 134 0.61 0.33 -0.94
C ARG A 134 0.37 1.83 -0.99
N GLY A 135 0.34 2.48 0.16
CA GLY A 135 0.37 3.93 0.28
C GLY A 135 1.66 4.44 0.90
N GLY A 136 1.97 5.69 0.66
CA GLY A 136 3.07 6.42 1.27
C GLY A 136 2.77 7.90 1.37
N SER A 137 3.19 8.53 2.45
CA SER A 137 2.95 9.97 2.67
C SER A 137 3.87 10.85 1.85
N ASP A 138 5.04 10.34 1.45
CA ASP A 138 6.09 11.14 0.82
C ASP A 138 6.42 12.38 1.67
N SER A 139 6.48 12.17 2.99
CA SER A 139 6.66 13.24 3.95
C SER A 139 8.13 13.59 4.10
N HIS A 140 8.44 14.86 3.86
CA HIS A 140 9.78 15.43 4.03
C HIS A 140 9.93 16.14 5.38
N HIS A 141 8.99 15.95 6.28
CA HIS A 141 8.98 16.52 7.64
C HIS A 141 8.01 15.74 8.51
N GLY A 142 8.24 15.74 9.81
CA GLY A 142 7.35 15.10 10.79
C GLY A 142 5.99 15.76 10.89
N THR A 143 5.09 15.13 11.63
CA THR A 143 3.82 15.73 12.04
C THR A 143 4.12 16.89 13.00
N PRO A 144 3.49 18.05 12.84
CA PRO A 144 3.70 19.17 13.76
C PRO A 144 3.21 18.84 15.17
N ASP A 145 3.99 19.18 16.17
CA ASP A 145 3.63 18.94 17.57
C ASP A 145 2.65 20.00 18.10
N THR A 146 2.65 21.19 17.50
CA THR A 146 1.80 22.31 17.90
C THR A 146 1.13 22.98 16.69
N PRO A 147 -0.02 23.67 16.89
CA PRO A 147 -0.65 24.47 15.84
C PRO A 147 0.27 25.52 15.23
N GLU A 148 1.17 26.10 16.04
CA GLU A 148 2.13 27.12 15.57
C GLU A 148 3.16 26.50 14.64
N GLN A 149 3.64 25.28 14.92
CA GLN A 149 4.51 24.54 13.99
C GLN A 149 3.78 24.25 12.66
N ALA A 150 2.52 23.89 12.72
CA ALA A 150 1.72 23.59 11.53
C ALA A 150 1.57 24.81 10.59
N THR A 151 1.78 26.04 11.08
CA THR A 151 1.74 27.29 10.27
C THR A 151 3.07 27.62 9.62
N LYS A 152 4.17 27.00 10.01
CA LYS A 152 5.49 27.25 9.40
C LYS A 152 5.55 26.70 7.98
N ASN A 153 6.37 27.32 7.12
CA ASN A 153 6.48 26.97 5.70
C ASN A 153 6.77 25.48 5.45
N SER A 154 7.60 24.86 6.28
CA SER A 154 7.93 23.43 6.21
C SER A 154 6.72 22.51 6.45
N TYR A 155 5.71 22.98 7.18
CA TYR A 155 4.50 22.23 7.52
C TYR A 155 3.25 22.67 6.71
N GLN A 156 3.40 23.57 5.77
CA GLN A 156 2.26 24.06 4.97
C GLN A 156 1.79 23.06 3.91
N ARG A 157 2.59 22.06 3.56
CA ARG A 157 2.24 21.00 2.60
C ARG A 157 1.40 19.91 3.28
N LYS A 158 0.19 20.24 3.68
CA LYS A 158 -0.76 19.34 4.38
C LYS A 158 -1.04 18.00 3.67
N ALA A 159 -0.65 17.88 2.41
CA ALA A 159 -0.81 16.66 1.64
C ALA A 159 0.19 15.55 2.01
N ASN A 160 1.33 15.89 2.61
CA ASN A 160 2.46 14.99 2.79
C ASN A 160 2.83 14.76 4.26
N TYR A 161 1.86 14.71 5.16
CA TYR A 161 2.13 14.35 6.55
C TYR A 161 2.21 12.85 6.75
N VAL A 162 3.10 12.41 7.65
CA VAL A 162 3.26 11.00 8.03
C VAL A 162 1.91 10.38 8.38
N GLY A 163 1.59 9.27 7.72
CA GLY A 163 0.33 8.56 7.88
C GLY A 163 -0.81 9.03 6.96
N THR A 164 -0.57 9.95 6.02
CA THR A 164 -1.57 10.38 5.02
C THR A 164 -1.11 10.06 3.59
N PRO A 165 -1.40 8.87 3.04
CA PRO A 165 -2.22 7.77 3.57
C PRO A 165 -1.48 6.83 4.55
N THR A 166 -2.23 5.89 5.14
CA THR A 166 -1.71 4.83 6.01
C THR A 166 -1.81 3.47 5.31
N THR A 167 -0.71 2.74 5.30
CA THR A 167 -0.67 1.34 4.86
C THR A 167 -0.87 0.42 6.05
N TRP A 168 -1.89 -0.42 6.01
CA TRP A 168 -2.22 -1.44 7.00
C TRP A 168 -1.71 -2.79 6.53
N VAL A 169 -1.05 -3.54 7.42
CA VAL A 169 -0.52 -4.87 7.12
C VAL A 169 -1.13 -5.91 8.06
N PHE A 170 -1.59 -7.04 7.53
CA PHE A 170 -2.18 -8.15 8.29
C PHE A 170 -1.07 -9.15 8.64
N ALA A 171 -0.13 -8.70 9.44
CA ALA A 171 1.06 -9.44 9.82
C ALA A 171 0.74 -10.52 10.87
N LYS A 172 1.40 -11.69 10.76
CA LYS A 172 1.24 -12.80 11.72
C LYS A 172 1.86 -12.51 13.08
N ALA A 173 2.83 -11.60 13.13
CA ALA A 173 3.53 -11.19 14.34
C ALA A 173 3.98 -9.74 14.24
N ARG A 174 4.13 -9.06 15.38
CA ARG A 174 4.65 -7.69 15.44
C ARG A 174 6.18 -7.72 15.38
N THR A 175 6.71 -8.04 14.20
CA THR A 175 8.15 -8.05 13.90
C THR A 175 8.42 -7.40 12.56
N LEU A 176 9.63 -6.84 12.38
CA LEU A 176 10.05 -6.23 11.10
C LEU A 176 9.90 -7.21 9.93
N GLN A 177 10.36 -8.46 10.12
CA GLN A 177 10.27 -9.48 9.06
C GLN A 177 8.81 -9.76 8.67
N SER A 178 7.91 -9.92 9.67
CA SER A 178 6.50 -10.19 9.39
C SER A 178 5.82 -9.03 8.66
N VAL A 179 6.23 -7.78 8.91
CA VAL A 179 5.75 -6.61 8.17
C VAL A 179 6.22 -6.66 6.71
N VAL A 180 7.52 -6.89 6.47
CA VAL A 180 8.07 -6.97 5.10
C VAL A 180 7.46 -8.13 4.31
N ASP A 181 7.35 -9.32 4.93
CA ASP A 181 6.72 -10.49 4.30
C ASP A 181 5.27 -10.20 3.91
N THR A 182 4.55 -9.49 4.79
CA THR A 182 3.14 -9.14 4.56
C THR A 182 2.99 -8.11 3.44
N LEU A 183 3.89 -7.11 3.38
CA LEU A 183 3.96 -6.17 2.26
C LEU A 183 4.21 -6.91 0.94
N THR A 184 5.14 -7.86 0.93
CA THR A 184 5.48 -8.63 -0.27
C THR A 184 4.33 -9.56 -0.71
N ASN A 185 3.61 -10.15 0.26
CA ASN A 185 2.51 -11.07 -0.02
C ASN A 185 1.17 -10.39 -0.34
N GLY A 186 1.06 -9.08 -0.17
CA GLY A 186 -0.14 -8.31 -0.51
C GLY A 186 -1.28 -8.38 0.49
N ARG A 187 -1.07 -8.88 1.72
CA ARG A 187 -2.07 -8.81 2.78
C ARG A 187 -2.13 -7.41 3.39
N VAL A 188 -2.50 -6.47 2.55
CA VAL A 188 -2.34 -5.02 2.75
C VAL A 188 -3.61 -4.29 2.34
N SER A 189 -4.00 -3.29 3.13
CA SER A 189 -4.95 -2.26 2.72
C SER A 189 -4.38 -0.86 2.95
N VAL A 190 -4.98 0.12 2.31
CA VAL A 190 -4.58 1.52 2.44
C VAL A 190 -5.78 2.34 2.88
N SER A 191 -5.61 3.22 3.86
CA SER A 191 -6.63 4.18 4.28
C SER A 191 -6.14 5.61 4.22
N ALA A 192 -7.06 6.56 4.18
CA ALA A 192 -6.75 7.99 4.04
C ALA A 192 -5.81 8.54 5.13
N ASN A 193 -5.90 7.99 6.34
CA ASN A 193 -5.06 8.35 7.49
C ASN A 193 -5.15 7.28 8.59
N PRO A 194 -4.35 7.36 9.68
CA PRO A 194 -4.33 6.33 10.74
C PRO A 194 -5.64 6.21 11.54
N TYR A 195 -6.53 7.17 11.47
CA TYR A 195 -7.82 7.19 12.17
C TYR A 195 -8.99 6.79 11.28
N ALA A 196 -8.77 6.79 9.94
CA ALA A 196 -9.77 6.32 9.00
C ALA A 196 -9.97 4.80 9.14
N PRO A 197 -11.19 4.28 8.87
CA PRO A 197 -11.39 2.85 8.84
C PRO A 197 -10.50 2.21 7.78
N HIS A 198 -9.98 1.03 8.10
CA HIS A 198 -9.23 0.23 7.14
C HIS A 198 -10.10 -0.89 6.56
N VAL A 199 -9.73 -1.32 5.38
CA VAL A 199 -10.47 -2.33 4.62
C VAL A 199 -9.90 -3.71 4.92
N GLU A 200 -10.78 -4.63 5.33
CA GLU A 200 -10.50 -6.06 5.39
C GLU A 200 -11.34 -6.75 4.32
N PHE A 201 -10.70 -7.53 3.45
CA PHE A 201 -11.35 -8.18 2.32
C PHE A 201 -11.06 -9.68 2.32
N TYR A 202 -12.12 -10.49 2.36
CA TYR A 202 -12.09 -11.93 2.55
C TYR A 202 -12.95 -12.66 1.53
N ALA A 203 -12.69 -13.96 1.35
CA ALA A 203 -13.56 -14.84 0.59
C ALA A 203 -13.72 -16.21 1.29
N ASP A 204 -14.95 -16.72 1.26
CA ASP A 204 -15.38 -18.05 1.64
C ASP A 204 -15.57 -18.84 0.34
N LEU A 205 -14.66 -19.79 0.10
CA LEU A 205 -14.53 -20.47 -1.19
C LEU A 205 -15.51 -21.64 -1.35
N ASP A 206 -16.01 -22.21 -0.27
CA ASP A 206 -16.90 -23.37 -0.26
C ASP A 206 -18.28 -23.09 0.35
N GLN A 207 -18.51 -21.84 0.78
CA GLN A 207 -19.77 -21.34 1.33
C GLN A 207 -20.15 -22.00 2.69
N ASP A 208 -19.13 -22.39 3.48
CA ASP A 208 -19.36 -22.96 4.83
C ASP A 208 -19.55 -21.87 5.91
N GLY A 209 -19.43 -20.59 5.53
CA GLY A 209 -19.55 -19.41 6.39
C GLY A 209 -18.24 -18.97 7.04
N LYS A 210 -17.13 -19.69 6.79
CA LYS A 210 -15.79 -19.29 7.23
C LYS A 210 -15.00 -18.69 6.10
N MET A 211 -14.18 -17.72 6.44
CA MET A 211 -13.29 -17.07 5.45
C MET A 211 -12.04 -17.92 5.25
N ASP A 212 -11.82 -18.42 4.02
CA ASP A 212 -10.69 -19.26 3.65
C ASP A 212 -9.46 -18.45 3.26
N VAL A 213 -9.69 -17.33 2.58
CA VAL A 213 -8.63 -16.47 2.03
C VAL A 213 -8.96 -15.01 2.26
N MET A 214 -7.92 -14.19 2.22
CA MET A 214 -8.03 -12.74 2.31
C MET A 214 -7.24 -12.06 1.19
N MET A 215 -7.37 -10.74 1.09
CA MET A 215 -6.56 -9.94 0.16
C MET A 215 -5.08 -10.31 0.23
N GLY A 216 -4.42 -10.37 -0.94
CA GLY A 216 -3.07 -10.89 -1.14
C GLY A 216 -3.01 -12.38 -1.46
N ASP A 217 -4.00 -13.16 -1.06
CA ASP A 217 -4.02 -14.60 -1.29
C ASP A 217 -4.43 -14.94 -2.73
N ASN A 218 -3.91 -16.06 -3.22
CA ASN A 218 -4.21 -16.63 -4.53
C ASN A 218 -4.89 -17.99 -4.36
N ALA A 219 -6.14 -18.08 -4.76
CA ALA A 219 -6.93 -19.30 -4.69
C ALA A 219 -7.04 -19.96 -6.08
N LYS A 220 -7.32 -21.25 -6.09
CA LYS A 220 -7.71 -21.97 -7.31
C LYS A 220 -9.23 -21.92 -7.44
N SER A 221 -9.73 -21.43 -8.57
CA SER A 221 -11.16 -21.45 -8.84
C SER A 221 -11.65 -22.88 -9.13
N THR A 222 -12.77 -23.22 -8.51
CA THR A 222 -13.48 -24.49 -8.75
C THR A 222 -14.68 -24.32 -9.70
N GLY A 223 -14.98 -23.09 -10.14
CA GLY A 223 -16.18 -22.77 -10.92
C GLY A 223 -17.46 -22.77 -10.09
N LYS A 224 -17.35 -22.83 -8.77
CA LYS A 224 -18.49 -22.70 -7.84
C LYS A 224 -18.61 -21.24 -7.38
N PRO A 225 -19.81 -20.83 -6.92
CA PRO A 225 -19.97 -19.53 -6.28
C PRO A 225 -19.07 -19.38 -5.06
N VAL A 226 -18.49 -18.19 -4.91
CA VAL A 226 -17.63 -17.76 -3.81
C VAL A 226 -18.32 -16.58 -3.12
N ASN A 227 -18.39 -16.59 -1.81
CA ASN A 227 -18.92 -15.49 -1.03
C ASN A 227 -17.76 -14.57 -0.61
N PHE A 228 -17.86 -13.31 -0.97
CA PHE A 228 -16.89 -12.29 -0.60
C PHE A 228 -17.44 -11.42 0.52
N ARG A 229 -16.58 -11.06 1.47
CA ARG A 229 -16.89 -10.16 2.58
C ARG A 229 -15.92 -8.99 2.60
N VAL A 230 -16.46 -7.79 2.62
CA VAL A 230 -15.72 -6.54 2.85
C VAL A 230 -16.13 -6.00 4.21
N GLN A 231 -15.17 -5.85 5.10
CA GLN A 231 -15.36 -5.27 6.43
C GLN A 231 -14.59 -3.97 6.54
N LEU A 232 -15.21 -2.95 7.08
CA LEU A 232 -14.55 -1.72 7.48
C LEU A 232 -14.27 -1.79 8.97
N ALA A 233 -13.01 -1.98 9.33
CA ALA A 233 -12.57 -2.04 10.71
C ALA A 233 -12.03 -0.69 11.17
N GLY A 234 -12.17 -0.41 12.47
CA GLY A 234 -11.74 0.86 13.06
C GLY A 234 -12.87 1.90 13.14
N ASN A 235 -12.55 3.16 12.96
CA ASN A 235 -13.43 4.29 13.27
C ASN A 235 -14.40 4.62 12.13
N THR A 236 -15.44 3.83 11.95
CA THR A 236 -16.54 4.22 11.04
C THR A 236 -17.46 5.23 11.72
N VAL A 237 -17.97 6.19 10.95
CA VAL A 237 -18.95 7.18 11.44
C VAL A 237 -20.31 6.52 11.56
N SER A 238 -20.84 6.44 12.77
CA SER A 238 -22.13 5.79 13.05
C SER A 238 -23.27 6.40 12.24
N GLY A 239 -24.04 5.53 11.56
CA GLY A 239 -25.16 5.93 10.71
C GLY A 239 -24.76 6.50 9.34
N ALA A 240 -23.48 6.74 9.09
CA ALA A 240 -23.04 7.24 7.79
C ALA A 240 -23.05 6.14 6.71
N SER A 241 -23.27 6.57 5.46
CA SER A 241 -23.25 5.67 4.32
C SER A 241 -21.84 5.57 3.73
N TYR A 242 -21.38 4.34 3.53
CA TYR A 242 -20.17 4.01 2.80
C TYR A 242 -20.53 3.31 1.50
N THR A 243 -19.83 3.65 0.42
CA THR A 243 -19.96 2.98 -0.88
C THR A 243 -18.75 2.09 -1.07
N VAL A 244 -18.99 0.79 -1.17
CA VAL A 244 -17.97 -0.20 -1.48
C VAL A 244 -18.04 -0.52 -2.96
N ARG A 245 -17.04 -0.12 -3.72
CA ARG A 245 -16.89 -0.39 -5.16
C ARG A 245 -16.03 -1.63 -5.32
N VAL A 246 -16.60 -2.68 -5.85
CA VAL A 246 -15.88 -3.90 -6.19
C VAL A 246 -15.34 -3.78 -7.60
N VAL A 247 -14.03 -3.92 -7.74
CA VAL A 247 -13.34 -3.96 -9.03
C VAL A 247 -12.95 -5.40 -9.32
N LYS A 248 -13.32 -5.88 -10.50
CA LYS A 248 -12.95 -7.20 -11.03
C LYS A 248 -12.21 -6.99 -12.35
N ASP A 249 -10.99 -7.49 -12.43
CA ASP A 249 -10.17 -7.41 -13.64
C ASP A 249 -10.09 -5.98 -14.22
N GLY A 250 -9.83 -4.99 -13.35
CA GLY A 250 -9.72 -3.56 -13.70
C GLY A 250 -11.05 -2.84 -13.95
N ASN A 251 -12.19 -3.52 -13.91
CA ASN A 251 -13.49 -2.95 -14.20
C ASN A 251 -14.41 -2.91 -12.97
N LEU A 252 -15.26 -1.89 -12.89
CA LEU A 252 -16.28 -1.85 -11.85
C LEU A 252 -17.25 -3.02 -12.02
N PHE A 253 -17.23 -3.96 -11.08
CA PHE A 253 -18.10 -5.12 -11.05
C PHE A 253 -19.41 -4.84 -10.30
N SER A 254 -19.32 -4.21 -9.13
CA SER A 254 -20.48 -3.93 -8.28
C SER A 254 -20.23 -2.71 -7.40
N SER A 255 -21.33 -2.09 -6.96
CA SER A 255 -21.30 -0.98 -6.01
C SER A 255 -22.31 -1.24 -4.91
N LEU A 256 -21.84 -1.43 -3.68
CA LEU A 256 -22.62 -1.83 -2.53
C LEU A 256 -22.65 -0.69 -1.50
N LYS A 257 -23.69 -0.67 -0.66
CA LYS A 257 -23.82 0.31 0.44
C LYS A 257 -23.65 -0.39 1.78
N ALA A 258 -22.78 0.19 2.62
CA ALA A 258 -22.67 -0.19 4.04
C ALA A 258 -23.07 0.99 4.92
N THR A 259 -23.65 0.69 6.08
CA THR A 259 -23.95 1.71 7.09
C THR A 259 -22.93 1.62 8.22
N GLY A 260 -22.30 2.74 8.53
CA GLY A 260 -21.31 2.84 9.61
C GLY A 260 -21.91 2.47 10.97
N GLY A 261 -21.15 1.71 11.77
CA GLY A 261 -21.58 1.23 13.07
C GLY A 261 -20.56 0.29 13.70
N LYS A 262 -20.96 -0.46 14.73
CA LYS A 262 -20.07 -1.44 15.41
C LYS A 262 -19.55 -2.51 14.46
N THR A 263 -20.38 -2.91 13.49
CA THR A 263 -20.01 -3.83 12.42
C THR A 263 -20.43 -3.19 11.11
N THR A 264 -19.46 -2.74 10.33
CA THR A 264 -19.70 -2.14 9.03
C THR A 264 -19.16 -3.10 7.99
N MET A 265 -20.04 -3.83 7.33
CA MET A 265 -19.64 -4.84 6.33
C MET A 265 -20.68 -4.95 5.22
N VAL A 266 -20.22 -5.46 4.08
CA VAL A 266 -21.05 -5.92 2.96
C VAL A 266 -20.56 -7.25 2.44
N GLU A 267 -21.45 -8.00 1.82
CA GLU A 267 -21.14 -9.26 1.17
C GLU A 267 -21.65 -9.25 -0.27
N PHE A 268 -20.98 -9.99 -1.12
CA PHE A 268 -21.41 -10.27 -2.48
C PHE A 268 -20.94 -11.65 -2.90
N THR A 269 -21.57 -12.19 -3.95
CA THR A 269 -21.23 -13.51 -4.47
C THR A 269 -20.89 -13.38 -5.95
N ASP A 270 -19.85 -14.08 -6.38
CA ASP A 270 -19.55 -14.28 -7.80
C ASP A 270 -18.96 -15.67 -8.03
N THR A 271 -18.88 -16.09 -9.29
CA THR A 271 -18.32 -17.38 -9.69
C THR A 271 -17.07 -17.14 -10.55
N PRO A 272 -15.87 -17.16 -9.94
CA PRO A 272 -14.63 -17.08 -10.72
C PRO A 272 -14.53 -18.24 -11.70
N ALA A 273 -14.14 -17.97 -12.95
CA ALA A 273 -14.03 -19.02 -13.97
C ALA A 273 -12.94 -20.06 -13.58
N VAL A 274 -13.17 -21.33 -13.92
CA VAL A 274 -12.20 -22.41 -13.68
C VAL A 274 -10.92 -22.20 -14.48
N SER A 275 -11.04 -21.67 -15.69
CA SER A 275 -9.93 -21.34 -16.56
C SER A 275 -9.79 -19.82 -16.71
N GLY A 276 -8.57 -19.37 -16.81
CA GLY A 276 -8.26 -17.94 -16.83
C GLY A 276 -8.05 -17.36 -15.43
N ARG A 277 -7.29 -16.28 -15.38
CA ARG A 277 -7.00 -15.53 -14.16
C ARG A 277 -8.12 -14.53 -13.93
N THR A 278 -8.41 -14.25 -12.67
CA THR A 278 -9.26 -13.12 -12.28
C THR A 278 -8.83 -12.62 -10.91
N TYR A 279 -9.08 -11.36 -10.65
CA TYR A 279 -8.86 -10.77 -9.34
C TYR A 279 -10.03 -9.88 -8.94
N TYR A 280 -10.19 -9.71 -7.64
CA TYR A 280 -11.16 -8.80 -7.05
C TYR A 280 -10.44 -7.91 -6.05
N ARG A 281 -10.64 -6.61 -6.13
CA ARG A 281 -10.22 -5.63 -5.13
C ARG A 281 -11.36 -4.66 -4.83
N VAL A 282 -11.24 -3.90 -3.75
CA VAL A 282 -12.29 -2.96 -3.38
C VAL A 282 -11.72 -1.56 -3.12
N GLU A 283 -12.55 -0.57 -3.43
CA GLU A 283 -12.36 0.83 -3.09
C GLU A 283 -13.56 1.27 -2.26
N VAL A 284 -13.31 2.08 -1.22
CA VAL A 284 -14.35 2.50 -0.30
C VAL A 284 -14.41 4.02 -0.25
N GLU A 285 -15.59 4.55 -0.55
CA GLU A 285 -15.92 5.97 -0.43
C GLU A 285 -16.86 6.18 0.76
N GLY A 286 -16.67 7.28 1.48
CA GLY A 286 -17.49 7.63 2.64
C GLY A 286 -17.11 8.97 3.25
N PRO A 287 -17.62 9.30 4.43
CA PRO A 287 -17.23 10.53 5.11
C PRO A 287 -15.75 10.48 5.50
N PRO A 288 -15.01 11.58 5.32
CA PRO A 288 -13.63 11.67 5.75
C PRO A 288 -13.51 11.57 7.27
N THR A 289 -12.43 11.00 7.75
CA THR A 289 -12.13 10.88 9.18
C THR A 289 -11.08 11.92 9.58
N ALA A 290 -11.33 12.60 10.70
CA ALA A 290 -10.41 13.60 11.24
C ALA A 290 -9.05 12.98 11.58
N TYR A 291 -7.99 13.68 11.19
CA TYR A 291 -6.62 13.42 11.65
C TYR A 291 -6.24 14.57 12.58
N PRO A 292 -6.25 14.38 13.91
CA PRO A 292 -6.19 15.49 14.88
C PRO A 292 -5.01 16.43 14.72
N GLN A 293 -3.85 15.89 14.33
CA GLN A 293 -2.63 16.70 14.13
C GLN A 293 -2.67 17.48 12.80
N VAL A 294 -3.42 16.99 11.81
CA VAL A 294 -3.47 17.60 10.47
C VAL A 294 -4.91 17.53 9.93
N PRO A 295 -5.86 18.22 10.56
CA PRO A 295 -7.29 18.06 10.27
C PRO A 295 -7.65 18.41 8.82
N ASP A 296 -6.99 19.39 8.23
CA ASP A 296 -7.26 19.80 6.85
C ASP A 296 -6.79 18.80 5.79
N SER A 297 -5.89 17.83 6.17
CA SER A 297 -5.37 16.85 5.22
C SER A 297 -6.45 15.91 4.69
N MET A 298 -7.49 15.64 5.48
CA MET A 298 -8.58 14.75 5.07
C MET A 298 -9.42 15.32 3.91
N ALA A 299 -9.50 16.63 3.77
CA ALA A 299 -10.19 17.25 2.64
C ALA A 299 -9.54 16.91 1.29
N LEU A 300 -8.26 16.56 1.29
CA LEU A 300 -7.49 16.22 0.10
C LEU A 300 -7.73 14.77 -0.37
N SER A 301 -8.21 13.90 0.50
CA SER A 301 -8.65 12.55 0.14
C SER A 301 -10.03 12.55 -0.54
N GLY A 302 -10.76 13.65 -0.45
CA GLY A 302 -12.15 13.72 -0.90
C GLY A 302 -12.99 12.70 -0.13
N ASN A 303 -13.75 11.90 -0.86
CA ASN A 303 -14.57 10.84 -0.27
C ASN A 303 -13.85 9.48 -0.19
N MET A 304 -12.61 9.37 -0.66
CA MET A 304 -11.87 8.12 -0.59
C MET A 304 -11.47 7.83 0.86
N VAL A 305 -11.94 6.70 1.37
CA VAL A 305 -11.69 6.24 2.74
C VAL A 305 -10.57 5.20 2.76
N GLY A 306 -10.59 4.25 1.83
CA GLY A 306 -9.58 3.21 1.77
C GLY A 306 -9.78 2.26 0.58
N LEU A 307 -8.78 1.42 0.37
CA LEU A 307 -8.80 0.37 -0.65
C LEU A 307 -8.10 -0.89 -0.15
N SER A 308 -8.46 -2.04 -0.72
CA SER A 308 -7.80 -3.33 -0.46
C SER A 308 -6.84 -3.69 -1.57
N ASN A 309 -5.90 -4.58 -1.24
CA ASN A 309 -5.25 -5.41 -2.25
C ASN A 309 -6.20 -6.48 -2.80
N PRO A 310 -5.86 -7.11 -3.92
CA PRO A 310 -6.71 -8.12 -4.52
C PRO A 310 -6.74 -9.45 -3.76
N ILE A 311 -7.88 -10.17 -3.89
CA ILE A 311 -7.92 -11.62 -3.83
C ILE A 311 -7.78 -12.12 -5.27
N TYR A 312 -6.84 -13.03 -5.50
CA TYR A 312 -6.49 -13.58 -6.79
C TYR A 312 -7.06 -14.97 -7.00
N PHE A 313 -7.41 -15.29 -8.23
CA PHE A 313 -7.81 -16.65 -8.63
C PHE A 313 -7.02 -17.09 -9.85
N ASN A 314 -6.43 -18.28 -9.76
CA ASN A 314 -5.69 -18.94 -10.85
C ASN A 314 -4.48 -18.13 -11.37
N PHE A 315 -3.91 -17.25 -10.59
CA PHE A 315 -2.63 -16.60 -10.94
C PHE A 315 -1.49 -17.60 -10.81
N ASP A 316 -0.46 -17.43 -11.66
CA ASP A 316 0.76 -18.22 -11.53
C ASP A 316 1.46 -17.84 -10.20
N PRO A 317 1.73 -18.79 -9.31
CA PRO A 317 2.42 -18.49 -8.05
C PRO A 317 3.88 -18.07 -8.23
N ASN A 318 4.46 -18.30 -9.40
CA ASN A 318 5.85 -17.99 -9.72
C ASN A 318 6.02 -16.69 -10.54
N PHE A 319 4.94 -15.99 -10.78
CA PHE A 319 4.94 -14.76 -11.60
C PHE A 319 4.88 -13.51 -10.73
#